data_8fffe8ca5e32883e2016f554cba619f3
#
_entry.id   8fffe8ca5e32883e2016f554cba619f3
#
_cell.length_a   1.000
_cell.length_b   1.000
_cell.length_c   1.000
_cell.angle_alpha   90.00
_cell.angle_beta   90.00
_cell.angle_gamma   90.00
#
_symmetry.space_group_name_H-M   'P 1'
#
loop_
_entity.id
_entity.type
_entity.pdbx_description
1 polymer ?
#
loop_
_entity_poly.entity_id
_entity_poly.type
_entity_poly.pdbx_seq_one_letter_code
_entity_poly.pdbx_strand_id
1 'polypeptide(L)'
;MRSNNSKIILTPHNAIDYFNNQKPCVEVGDIRVHVIGNQRYFNEFHSKRLDIDVFKNRDCKNLEFGFVAIQFGDSIDIYNDIFGAYPLFISKKNKDIYLTNYFDFNEDEDDLDTIAVIQLMHFNHILQQRTLSKNTKRVKGGSRISIGKKGLSCEVINDWRNFEKELFGSTQSLPKVKSWSTFKNFISESKKENKQNVLTLTGGFDSRLLFGTLLDSGENFSTLTWGQPGNLQTKTAEEISHRYNIEHKVINLDDSFESQISQYLKEIISTGSESPFVVDIPQFIHMCKALEKGTNLISGFMGSEIIRGPSYSSQVTLTKFAAEIGLAESKAKINKLIQEFQKNHPFIKDEQIEKHLETLIEEYVIYSRVNAKNKEKNHAIFKYLFLEKYPKIYGPIIKLHIDNNINLINPFMNINFIKLMLHENKAATKLKPYEGNAFYNYKLYKYYANALNDIYPDINKTRVDRGYKIKYLISPIGIIRLPLFQIYRKYMRQKLNNEIPTVDSKKWYAAHLKTLSKQLNTKLIPILNTDDNLKSEYQSSFDAIKCQLIMGLNKKIKS
;
A
#
# COMPACT_ATOMS: atom_id res chain seq x y z
N MET A 1 -12.62 9.31 -26.84
CA MET A 1 -11.14 9.32 -26.87
C MET A 1 -10.64 8.59 -25.60
N ARG A 2 -10.02 7.42 -25.75
CA ARG A 2 -9.38 6.73 -24.64
C ARG A 2 -8.13 7.55 -24.27
N SER A 3 -8.10 8.18 -23.10
CA SER A 3 -6.90 8.80 -22.59
C SER A 3 -5.88 7.69 -22.30
N ASN A 4 -4.85 7.56 -23.11
CA ASN A 4 -3.71 6.65 -22.92
C ASN A 4 -2.81 7.10 -21.76
N ASN A 5 -3.38 7.64 -20.68
CA ASN A 5 -2.63 8.19 -19.55
C ASN A 5 -2.04 7.13 -18.60
N SER A 6 -2.22 5.83 -18.88
CA SER A 6 -1.72 4.78 -18.02
C SER A 6 -0.19 4.66 -18.00
N LYS A 7 0.48 5.05 -19.08
CA LYS A 7 1.94 4.98 -19.19
C LYS A 7 2.53 6.36 -19.47
N ILE A 8 3.33 6.86 -18.53
CA ILE A 8 4.07 8.10 -18.65
C ILE A 8 5.53 7.76 -18.95
N ILE A 9 6.08 8.32 -20.03
CA ILE A 9 7.50 8.28 -20.36
C ILE A 9 7.93 9.71 -20.66
N LEU A 10 8.70 10.30 -19.77
CA LEU A 10 9.18 11.69 -19.90
C LEU A 10 10.70 11.70 -20.07
N THR A 11 11.13 12.20 -21.19
CA THR A 11 12.53 12.54 -21.48
C THR A 11 12.70 14.05 -21.42
N PRO A 12 13.94 14.58 -21.35
CA PRO A 12 14.17 16.01 -21.49
C PRO A 12 13.61 16.62 -22.79
N HIS A 13 13.43 15.81 -23.82
CA HIS A 13 12.94 16.25 -25.13
C HIS A 13 11.41 16.28 -25.26
N ASN A 14 10.69 15.40 -24.56
CA ASN A 14 9.23 15.27 -24.74
C ASN A 14 8.40 15.71 -23.53
N ALA A 15 9.02 15.99 -22.39
CA ALA A 15 8.29 16.28 -21.15
C ALA A 15 7.41 17.52 -21.29
N ILE A 16 7.90 18.56 -21.94
CA ILE A 16 7.16 19.81 -22.15
C ILE A 16 5.94 19.56 -23.03
N ASP A 17 6.11 18.85 -24.13
CA ASP A 17 5.02 18.52 -25.05
C ASP A 17 3.98 17.64 -24.36
N TYR A 18 4.41 16.69 -23.51
CA TYR A 18 3.49 15.87 -22.73
C TYR A 18 2.56 16.74 -21.84
N PHE A 19 3.13 17.68 -21.07
CA PHE A 19 2.33 18.53 -20.19
C PHE A 19 1.56 19.62 -20.95
N ASN A 20 2.08 20.14 -22.07
CA ASN A 20 1.34 21.06 -22.91
C ASN A 20 0.05 20.45 -23.49
N ASN A 21 0.04 19.13 -23.71
CA ASN A 21 -1.13 18.38 -24.17
C ASN A 21 -2.09 17.98 -23.05
N GLN A 22 -1.75 18.27 -21.77
CA GLN A 22 -2.62 18.02 -20.62
C GLN A 22 -3.32 19.32 -20.19
N LYS A 23 -4.57 19.22 -19.77
CA LYS A 23 -5.26 20.38 -19.19
C LYS A 23 -4.65 20.68 -17.80
N PRO A 24 -4.07 21.87 -17.56
CA PRO A 24 -3.55 22.23 -16.26
C PRO A 24 -4.69 22.42 -15.25
N CYS A 25 -4.38 22.23 -13.97
CA CYS A 25 -5.27 22.55 -12.85
C CYS A 25 -5.39 24.08 -12.70
N VAL A 26 -4.24 24.76 -12.81
CA VAL A 26 -4.13 26.22 -12.76
C VAL A 26 -3.14 26.68 -13.78
N GLU A 27 -3.40 27.82 -14.40
CA GLU A 27 -2.50 28.52 -15.31
C GLU A 27 -2.42 30.00 -14.90
N VAL A 28 -1.19 30.49 -14.64
CA VAL A 28 -0.93 31.89 -14.25
C VAL A 28 0.31 32.37 -14.99
N GLY A 29 0.14 33.21 -15.99
CA GLY A 29 1.22 33.62 -16.87
C GLY A 29 1.87 32.42 -17.56
N ASP A 30 3.18 32.27 -17.43
CA ASP A 30 3.92 31.13 -17.98
C ASP A 30 3.98 29.89 -17.08
N ILE A 31 3.25 29.92 -15.96
CA ILE A 31 3.25 28.83 -15.00
C ILE A 31 2.01 27.97 -15.19
N ARG A 32 2.20 26.65 -15.36
CA ARG A 32 1.13 25.65 -15.41
C ARG A 32 1.32 24.63 -14.32
N VAL A 33 0.24 24.35 -13.56
CA VAL A 33 0.24 23.35 -12.49
C VAL A 33 -0.64 22.18 -12.89
N HIS A 34 -0.08 20.99 -12.82
CA HIS A 34 -0.78 19.74 -13.07
C HIS A 34 -0.77 18.89 -11.79
N VAL A 35 -1.93 18.42 -11.36
CA VAL A 35 -2.07 17.57 -10.19
C VAL A 35 -2.54 16.19 -10.62
N ILE A 36 -1.79 15.17 -10.29
CA ILE A 36 -2.10 13.78 -10.62
C ILE A 36 -2.34 12.99 -9.34
N GLY A 37 -3.53 12.41 -9.25
CA GLY A 37 -3.90 11.46 -8.20
C GLY A 37 -4.26 12.05 -6.85
N ASN A 38 -4.19 13.37 -6.65
CA ASN A 38 -4.57 13.99 -5.38
C ASN A 38 -5.64 15.07 -5.56
N GLN A 39 -6.90 14.69 -5.38
CA GLN A 39 -8.02 15.59 -5.62
C GLN A 39 -8.06 16.77 -4.63
N ARG A 40 -7.56 16.59 -3.39
CA ARG A 40 -7.49 17.68 -2.41
C ARG A 40 -6.63 18.83 -2.92
N TYR A 41 -5.41 18.55 -3.37
CA TYR A 41 -4.54 19.57 -3.95
C TYR A 41 -5.10 20.13 -5.24
N PHE A 42 -5.75 19.32 -6.08
CA PHE A 42 -6.46 19.83 -7.24
C PHE A 42 -7.50 20.87 -6.84
N ASN A 43 -8.33 20.59 -5.84
CA ASN A 43 -9.37 21.50 -5.36
C ASN A 43 -8.77 22.77 -4.74
N GLU A 44 -7.68 22.64 -3.97
CA GLU A 44 -6.99 23.77 -3.33
C GLU A 44 -6.36 24.71 -4.37
N PHE A 45 -5.65 24.19 -5.36
CA PHE A 45 -5.10 25.00 -6.45
C PHE A 45 -6.20 25.62 -7.31
N HIS A 46 -7.20 24.83 -7.72
CA HIS A 46 -8.30 25.33 -8.57
C HIS A 46 -9.11 26.43 -7.89
N SER A 47 -9.34 26.34 -6.60
CA SER A 47 -10.00 27.39 -5.81
C SER A 47 -9.08 28.54 -5.41
N LYS A 48 -7.81 28.54 -5.85
CA LYS A 48 -6.77 29.53 -5.48
C LYS A 48 -6.54 29.65 -3.96
N ARG A 49 -6.89 28.62 -3.17
CA ARG A 49 -6.57 28.58 -1.74
C ARG A 49 -5.12 28.23 -1.47
N LEU A 50 -4.46 27.58 -2.43
CA LEU A 50 -3.06 27.20 -2.34
C LEU A 50 -2.24 27.93 -3.43
N ASP A 51 -1.28 28.70 -2.97
CA ASP A 51 -0.29 29.37 -3.81
C ASP A 51 0.86 28.41 -4.13
N ILE A 52 1.50 28.60 -5.32
CA ILE A 52 2.59 27.76 -5.79
C ILE A 52 3.81 27.83 -4.88
N ASP A 53 4.14 29.01 -4.39
CA ASP A 53 5.31 29.20 -3.52
C ASP A 53 5.04 28.64 -2.12
N VAL A 54 3.81 28.77 -1.62
CA VAL A 54 3.38 28.12 -0.38
C VAL A 54 3.47 26.60 -0.51
N PHE A 55 3.00 26.04 -1.64
CA PHE A 55 3.13 24.59 -1.89
C PHE A 55 4.61 24.15 -1.91
N LYS A 56 5.45 24.80 -2.73
CA LYS A 56 6.88 24.44 -2.83
C LYS A 56 7.59 24.48 -1.47
N ASN A 57 7.32 25.49 -0.67
CA ASN A 57 8.03 25.74 0.58
C ASN A 57 7.48 24.99 1.80
N ARG A 58 6.18 24.70 1.83
CA ARG A 58 5.52 24.17 3.03
C ARG A 58 4.67 22.93 2.81
N ASP A 59 3.89 22.89 1.75
CA ASP A 59 2.80 21.92 1.62
C ASP A 59 3.17 20.68 0.79
N CYS A 60 4.22 20.72 -0.05
CA CYS A 60 4.63 19.54 -0.81
C CYS A 60 4.96 18.33 0.08
N LYS A 61 5.39 18.56 1.34
CA LYS A 61 5.60 17.50 2.33
C LYS A 61 4.32 16.83 2.84
N ASN A 62 3.16 17.42 2.59
CA ASN A 62 1.85 16.91 3.00
C ASN A 62 1.12 16.20 1.86
N LEU A 63 1.74 16.03 0.71
CA LEU A 63 1.20 15.27 -0.41
C LEU A 63 1.23 13.78 -0.07
N GLU A 64 0.06 13.17 0.17
CA GLU A 64 -0.06 11.79 0.67
C GLU A 64 0.12 10.73 -0.42
N PHE A 65 -0.28 11.04 -1.65
CA PHE A 65 -0.10 10.17 -2.83
C PHE A 65 -0.29 10.98 -4.12
N GLY A 66 0.26 10.45 -5.21
CA GLY A 66 0.26 11.14 -6.49
C GLY A 66 1.46 12.05 -6.68
N PHE A 67 1.35 13.03 -7.58
CA PHE A 67 2.37 14.05 -7.76
C PHE A 67 1.77 15.38 -8.24
N VAL A 68 2.52 16.44 -8.03
CA VAL A 68 2.24 17.77 -8.57
C VAL A 68 3.38 18.14 -9.54
N ALA A 69 3.05 18.44 -10.79
CA ALA A 69 4.01 18.97 -11.77
C ALA A 69 3.78 20.45 -11.97
N ILE A 70 4.85 21.23 -11.86
CA ILE A 70 4.84 22.68 -12.06
C ILE A 70 5.72 22.95 -13.26
N GLN A 71 5.12 23.38 -14.36
CA GLN A 71 5.80 23.78 -15.56
C GLN A 71 6.07 25.30 -15.53
N PHE A 72 7.29 25.69 -15.84
CA PHE A 72 7.70 27.07 -16.00
C PHE A 72 8.55 27.20 -17.28
N GLY A 73 7.99 27.77 -18.32
CA GLY A 73 8.63 27.83 -19.64
C GLY A 73 9.06 26.44 -20.13
N ASP A 74 10.34 26.26 -20.38
CA ASP A 74 10.97 25.03 -20.88
C ASP A 74 11.44 24.09 -19.75
N SER A 75 10.98 24.27 -18.53
CA SER A 75 11.33 23.41 -17.40
C SER A 75 10.10 22.92 -16.64
N ILE A 76 10.21 21.73 -16.06
CA ILE A 76 9.15 21.09 -15.28
C ILE A 76 9.76 20.55 -13.99
N ASP A 77 9.19 20.95 -12.86
CA ASP A 77 9.46 20.37 -11.55
C ASP A 77 8.31 19.46 -11.14
N ILE A 78 8.62 18.19 -10.87
CA ILE A 78 7.66 17.18 -10.40
C ILE A 78 7.94 16.88 -8.94
N TYR A 79 6.96 17.13 -8.08
CA TYR A 79 6.98 16.82 -6.64
C TYR A 79 6.17 15.57 -6.40
N ASN A 80 6.82 14.46 -6.02
CA ASN A 80 6.09 13.25 -5.68
C ASN A 80 5.65 13.24 -4.20
N ASP A 81 4.74 12.34 -3.88
CA ASP A 81 4.22 12.20 -2.52
C ASP A 81 5.30 11.80 -1.51
N ILE A 82 5.07 12.14 -0.23
CA ILE A 82 6.04 11.95 0.86
C ILE A 82 6.43 10.48 1.08
N PHE A 83 5.56 9.54 0.73
CA PHE A 83 5.81 8.11 0.87
C PHE A 83 6.37 7.47 -0.41
N GLY A 84 6.29 8.14 -1.56
CA GLY A 84 6.55 7.56 -2.87
C GLY A 84 5.50 6.51 -3.26
N ALA A 85 4.27 6.71 -2.81
CA ALA A 85 3.17 5.77 -3.05
C ALA A 85 2.79 5.70 -4.53
N TYR A 86 2.74 6.84 -5.22
CA TYR A 86 2.60 6.81 -6.68
C TYR A 86 3.91 6.33 -7.30
N PRO A 87 3.92 5.19 -8.03
CA PRO A 87 5.15 4.62 -8.56
C PRO A 87 5.75 5.52 -9.65
N LEU A 88 6.95 6.02 -9.38
CA LEU A 88 7.78 6.73 -10.35
C LEU A 88 9.16 6.08 -10.40
N PHE A 89 9.72 5.96 -11.59
CA PHE A 89 11.01 5.34 -11.84
C PHE A 89 11.85 6.22 -12.74
N ILE A 90 13.14 6.27 -12.47
CA ILE A 90 14.15 6.83 -13.35
C ILE A 90 14.91 5.66 -13.98
N SER A 91 14.85 5.55 -15.29
CA SER A 91 15.49 4.49 -16.05
C SER A 91 16.52 5.08 -17.00
N LYS A 92 17.66 4.36 -17.11
CA LYS A 92 18.73 4.69 -18.05
C LYS A 92 18.83 3.57 -19.07
N LYS A 93 18.48 3.87 -20.32
CA LYS A 93 18.63 2.91 -21.44
C LYS A 93 19.45 3.57 -22.54
N ASN A 94 20.48 2.86 -22.99
CA ASN A 94 21.48 3.39 -23.92
C ASN A 94 22.15 4.66 -23.36
N LYS A 95 21.89 5.82 -23.94
CA LYS A 95 22.38 7.13 -23.46
C LYS A 95 21.27 8.00 -22.86
N ASP A 96 20.02 7.53 -22.95
CA ASP A 96 18.87 8.32 -22.53
C ASP A 96 18.49 8.02 -21.09
N ILE A 97 18.15 9.08 -20.36
CA ILE A 97 17.58 9.03 -19.02
C ILE A 97 16.13 9.50 -19.13
N TYR A 98 15.20 8.72 -18.60
CA TYR A 98 13.79 9.07 -18.62
C TYR A 98 13.10 8.75 -17.31
N LEU A 99 12.05 9.52 -17.01
CA LEU A 99 11.12 9.29 -15.92
C LEU A 99 9.92 8.48 -16.45
N THR A 100 9.51 7.46 -15.71
CA THR A 100 8.32 6.66 -16.04
C THR A 100 7.52 6.31 -14.80
N ASN A 101 6.24 6.00 -14.96
CA ASN A 101 5.36 5.56 -13.88
C ASN A 101 5.03 4.07 -13.93
N TYR A 102 5.78 3.30 -14.69
CA TYR A 102 5.69 1.84 -14.73
C TYR A 102 7.09 1.22 -14.78
N PHE A 103 7.20 0.02 -14.28
CA PHE A 103 8.42 -0.77 -14.34
C PHE A 103 8.30 -1.79 -15.48
N ASP A 104 9.27 -1.80 -16.38
CA ASP A 104 9.38 -2.75 -17.49
C ASP A 104 10.78 -3.35 -17.49
N PHE A 105 10.88 -4.63 -17.18
CA PHE A 105 12.15 -5.37 -17.26
C PHE A 105 12.30 -5.96 -18.65
N ASN A 106 13.32 -5.55 -19.38
CA ASN A 106 13.68 -6.11 -20.67
C ASN A 106 14.87 -7.04 -20.53
N GLU A 107 14.69 -8.35 -20.77
CA GLU A 107 15.73 -9.36 -20.62
C GLU A 107 16.97 -9.09 -21.48
N ASP A 108 16.81 -8.49 -22.66
CA ASP A 108 17.89 -8.25 -23.59
C ASP A 108 18.71 -7.00 -23.24
N GLU A 109 18.10 -6.03 -22.55
CA GLU A 109 18.69 -4.72 -22.27
C GLU A 109 19.02 -4.51 -20.78
N ASP A 110 18.30 -5.20 -19.87
CA ASP A 110 18.41 -4.97 -18.43
C ASP A 110 19.33 -6.00 -17.76
N ASP A 111 20.27 -5.50 -16.94
CA ASP A 111 21.02 -6.33 -16.00
C ASP A 111 20.21 -6.59 -14.75
N LEU A 112 20.08 -7.86 -14.37
CA LEU A 112 19.36 -8.25 -13.18
C LEU A 112 20.12 -7.84 -11.90
N ASP A 113 19.42 -7.19 -10.97
CA ASP A 113 19.94 -6.87 -9.65
C ASP A 113 19.74 -8.06 -8.70
N THR A 114 20.82 -8.81 -8.44
CA THR A 114 20.82 -9.99 -7.55
C THR A 114 20.36 -9.63 -6.14
N ILE A 115 20.74 -8.46 -5.61
CA ILE A 115 20.34 -8.02 -4.27
C ILE A 115 18.83 -7.78 -4.24
N ALA A 116 18.27 -7.21 -5.31
CA ALA A 116 16.82 -7.02 -5.41
C ALA A 116 16.07 -8.36 -5.41
N VAL A 117 16.59 -9.38 -6.07
CA VAL A 117 16.02 -10.75 -6.02
C VAL A 117 16.05 -11.31 -4.61
N ILE A 118 17.18 -11.18 -3.91
CA ILE A 118 17.33 -11.64 -2.51
C ILE A 118 16.33 -10.91 -1.61
N GLN A 119 16.23 -9.58 -1.73
CA GLN A 119 15.28 -8.78 -0.94
C GLN A 119 13.82 -9.16 -1.20
N LEU A 120 13.48 -9.44 -2.46
CA LEU A 120 12.14 -9.90 -2.82
C LEU A 120 11.78 -11.20 -2.11
N MET A 121 12.73 -12.12 -1.92
CA MET A 121 12.54 -13.35 -1.16
C MET A 121 12.38 -13.08 0.34
N HIS A 122 13.23 -12.24 0.90
CA HIS A 122 13.25 -11.93 2.33
C HIS A 122 12.03 -11.13 2.80
N PHE A 123 11.60 -10.13 2.01
CA PHE A 123 10.60 -9.14 2.41
C PHE A 123 9.29 -9.21 1.63
N ASN A 124 9.20 -10.01 0.58
CA ASN A 124 8.11 -9.99 -0.39
C ASN A 124 8.00 -8.66 -1.18
N HIS A 125 9.05 -7.87 -1.23
CA HIS A 125 9.23 -6.68 -2.08
C HIS A 125 10.69 -6.26 -2.04
N ILE A 126 11.06 -5.43 -2.99
CA ILE A 126 12.41 -4.89 -3.11
C ILE A 126 12.54 -3.64 -2.23
N LEU A 127 13.64 -3.49 -1.50
CA LEU A 127 13.84 -2.37 -0.58
C LEU A 127 14.37 -1.12 -1.28
N GLN A 128 14.11 0.03 -0.70
CA GLN A 128 14.62 1.33 -1.08
C GLN A 128 14.30 1.71 -2.54
N GLN A 129 15.31 2.14 -3.29
CA GLN A 129 15.19 2.57 -4.68
C GLN A 129 15.50 1.46 -5.68
N ARG A 130 15.87 0.27 -5.21
CA ARG A 130 16.17 -0.85 -6.12
C ARG A 130 14.94 -1.31 -6.87
N THR A 131 15.20 -1.82 -8.06
CA THR A 131 14.27 -2.60 -8.87
C THR A 131 14.95 -3.90 -9.29
N LEU A 132 14.27 -4.78 -10.01
CA LEU A 132 14.92 -5.94 -10.61
C LEU A 132 15.96 -5.57 -11.66
N SER A 133 15.89 -4.37 -12.25
CA SER A 133 16.86 -3.85 -13.21
C SER A 133 17.88 -2.95 -12.52
N LYS A 134 19.18 -3.18 -12.75
CA LYS A 134 20.24 -2.27 -12.32
C LYS A 134 20.14 -0.89 -12.98
N ASN A 135 19.53 -0.83 -14.16
CA ASN A 135 19.40 0.38 -14.97
C ASN A 135 18.19 1.25 -14.56
N THR A 136 17.33 0.76 -13.69
CA THR A 136 16.11 1.45 -13.28
C THR A 136 16.08 1.61 -11.76
N LYS A 137 15.79 2.82 -11.30
CA LYS A 137 15.63 3.13 -9.86
C LYS A 137 14.26 3.68 -9.59
N ARG A 138 13.62 3.21 -8.52
CA ARG A 138 12.39 3.81 -8.00
C ARG A 138 12.70 5.17 -7.37
N VAL A 139 11.89 6.18 -7.67
CA VAL A 139 12.01 7.49 -7.04
C VAL A 139 11.58 7.42 -5.57
N LYS A 140 12.37 7.98 -4.67
CA LYS A 140 12.01 8.07 -3.24
C LYS A 140 10.83 9.01 -3.02
N GLY A 141 10.06 8.74 -1.98
CA GLY A 141 9.07 9.68 -1.49
C GLY A 141 9.69 11.02 -1.09
N GLY A 142 8.93 12.11 -1.27
CA GLY A 142 9.38 13.45 -0.97
C GLY A 142 10.48 13.98 -1.88
N SER A 143 10.57 13.50 -3.12
CA SER A 143 11.55 13.95 -4.11
C SER A 143 10.99 15.06 -5.00
N ARG A 144 11.89 15.92 -5.47
CA ARG A 144 11.68 16.80 -6.62
C ARG A 144 12.45 16.23 -7.80
N ILE A 145 11.78 16.07 -8.93
CA ILE A 145 12.39 15.68 -10.22
C ILE A 145 12.30 16.91 -11.13
N SER A 146 13.44 17.42 -11.57
CA SER A 146 13.51 18.56 -12.49
C SER A 146 13.89 18.06 -13.88
N ILE A 147 13.08 18.42 -14.88
CA ILE A 147 13.27 18.06 -16.28
C ILE A 147 13.35 19.36 -17.10
N GLY A 148 14.40 19.51 -17.89
CA GLY A 148 14.60 20.67 -18.74
C GLY A 148 15.70 20.46 -19.77
N LYS A 149 16.08 21.48 -20.51
CA LYS A 149 17.10 21.41 -21.57
C LYS A 149 18.46 20.85 -21.10
N LYS A 150 18.77 20.99 -19.81
CA LYS A 150 20.03 20.47 -19.20
C LYS A 150 19.96 18.99 -18.84
N GLY A 151 18.82 18.34 -19.00
CA GLY A 151 18.62 16.93 -18.66
C GLY A 151 17.56 16.71 -17.57
N LEU A 152 17.67 15.55 -16.91
CA LEU A 152 16.82 15.14 -15.79
C LEU A 152 17.66 15.04 -14.52
N SER A 153 17.21 15.66 -13.44
CA SER A 153 17.78 15.53 -12.09
C SER A 153 16.71 15.14 -11.07
N CYS A 154 17.14 14.50 -10.00
CA CYS A 154 16.24 14.09 -8.93
C CYS A 154 16.92 14.31 -7.57
N GLU A 155 16.26 15.03 -6.67
CA GLU A 155 16.72 15.27 -5.32
C GLU A 155 15.62 15.00 -4.29
N VAL A 156 16.00 14.53 -3.10
CA VAL A 156 15.06 14.36 -1.98
C VAL A 156 14.98 15.67 -1.21
N ILE A 157 13.85 16.36 -1.30
CA ILE A 157 13.61 17.63 -0.63
C ILE A 157 12.94 17.47 0.73
N ASN A 158 12.15 16.40 0.91
CA ASN A 158 11.49 16.05 2.15
C ASN A 158 11.98 14.68 2.64
N ASP A 159 13.09 14.67 3.39
CA ASP A 159 13.64 13.42 3.94
C ASP A 159 12.73 12.87 5.04
N TRP A 160 12.59 11.54 5.05
CA TRP A 160 11.95 10.80 6.14
C TRP A 160 12.41 11.25 7.54
N ARG A 161 13.68 11.60 7.72
CA ARG A 161 14.22 12.04 9.01
C ARG A 161 13.51 13.27 9.60
N ASN A 162 13.05 14.17 8.74
CA ASN A 162 12.27 15.33 9.16
C ASN A 162 10.83 14.92 9.50
N PHE A 163 10.23 14.09 8.66
CA PHE A 163 8.91 13.53 8.89
C PHE A 163 8.87 12.64 10.15
N GLU A 164 9.91 11.85 10.37
CA GLU A 164 10.12 11.02 11.56
C GLU A 164 10.14 11.85 12.85
N LYS A 165 10.83 13.00 12.85
CA LYS A 165 10.82 13.93 13.99
C LYS A 165 9.42 14.49 14.24
N GLU A 166 8.66 14.76 13.19
CA GLU A 166 7.29 15.24 13.32
C GLU A 166 6.34 14.14 13.84
N LEU A 167 6.52 12.89 13.39
CA LEU A 167 5.67 11.76 13.81
C LEU A 167 5.94 11.32 15.26
N PHE A 168 7.21 11.29 15.68
CA PHE A 168 7.63 10.69 16.94
C PHE A 168 8.28 11.69 17.91
N GLY A 169 8.37 12.96 17.50
CA GLY A 169 8.93 14.04 18.32
C GLY A 169 8.03 14.45 19.49
N SER A 170 8.42 15.52 20.19
CA SER A 170 7.68 15.98 21.38
C SER A 170 6.28 16.49 21.04
N THR A 171 5.30 16.14 21.87
CA THR A 171 3.87 16.43 21.71
C THR A 171 3.49 17.89 22.00
N GLN A 172 4.45 18.76 22.29
CA GLN A 172 4.17 20.12 22.80
C GLN A 172 3.41 21.03 21.82
N SER A 173 3.34 20.67 20.53
CA SER A 173 2.69 21.46 19.47
C SER A 173 1.42 20.84 18.87
N LEU A 174 1.04 19.62 19.28
CA LEU A 174 -0.14 18.98 18.69
C LEU A 174 -1.43 19.47 19.35
N PRO A 175 -2.47 19.76 18.53
CA PRO A 175 -3.77 20.12 19.08
C PRO A 175 -4.33 18.97 19.92
N LYS A 176 -4.99 19.31 21.04
CA LYS A 176 -5.67 18.33 21.92
C LYS A 176 -7.01 17.89 21.31
N VAL A 177 -6.96 17.39 20.08
CA VAL A 177 -8.14 16.87 19.36
C VAL A 177 -7.96 15.37 19.11
N LYS A 178 -9.07 14.66 19.00
CA LYS A 178 -9.04 13.23 18.67
C LYS A 178 -8.62 13.02 17.22
N SER A 179 -7.79 12.01 16.97
CA SER A 179 -7.24 11.74 15.64
C SER A 179 -8.34 11.53 14.59
N TRP A 180 -9.43 10.83 14.94
CA TRP A 180 -10.56 10.59 14.02
C TRP A 180 -11.35 11.84 13.64
N SER A 181 -11.23 12.96 14.37
CA SER A 181 -11.88 14.23 13.98
C SER A 181 -11.37 14.78 12.65
N THR A 182 -10.21 14.32 12.19
CA THR A 182 -9.63 14.72 10.90
C THR A 182 -10.35 14.08 9.70
N PHE A 183 -11.07 12.97 9.89
CA PHE A 183 -11.65 12.20 8.78
C PHE A 183 -12.70 12.98 7.99
N LYS A 184 -13.61 13.65 8.70
CA LYS A 184 -14.71 14.42 8.08
C LYS A 184 -14.18 15.49 7.13
N ASN A 185 -13.25 16.31 7.62
CA ASN A 185 -12.66 17.38 6.82
C ASN A 185 -11.87 16.82 5.64
N PHE A 186 -11.03 15.80 5.88
CA PHE A 186 -10.24 15.19 4.82
C PHE A 186 -11.10 14.60 3.70
N ILE A 187 -12.19 13.89 4.04
CA ILE A 187 -13.12 13.34 3.05
C ILE A 187 -13.75 14.48 2.25
N SER A 188 -14.25 15.51 2.94
CA SER A 188 -14.89 16.67 2.30
C SER A 188 -13.95 17.40 1.34
N GLU A 189 -12.72 17.65 1.75
CA GLU A 189 -11.69 18.34 0.95
C GLU A 189 -11.22 17.52 -0.27
N SER A 190 -11.31 16.19 -0.18
CA SER A 190 -10.79 15.26 -1.19
C SER A 190 -11.83 14.80 -2.22
N LYS A 191 -13.10 15.15 -2.06
CA LYS A 191 -14.16 14.73 -2.99
C LYS A 191 -14.08 15.49 -4.31
N LYS A 192 -14.44 14.80 -5.40
CA LYS A 192 -14.86 15.43 -6.66
C LYS A 192 -16.32 15.83 -6.52
N GLU A 193 -16.62 17.09 -6.82
CA GLU A 193 -17.98 17.59 -6.80
C GLU A 193 -18.88 16.85 -7.81
N ASN A 194 -20.15 16.72 -7.47
CA ASN A 194 -21.18 16.09 -8.31
C ASN A 194 -20.84 14.65 -8.75
N LYS A 195 -20.04 13.93 -7.94
CA LYS A 195 -19.72 12.53 -8.14
C LYS A 195 -20.23 11.66 -7.00
N GLN A 196 -20.55 10.41 -7.33
CA GLN A 196 -21.00 9.43 -6.35
C GLN A 196 -19.91 9.16 -5.33
N ASN A 197 -20.29 9.15 -4.04
CA ASN A 197 -19.43 8.68 -2.95
C ASN A 197 -19.70 7.20 -2.71
N VAL A 198 -18.67 6.38 -2.79
CA VAL A 198 -18.74 4.94 -2.57
C VAL A 198 -17.74 4.56 -1.50
N LEU A 199 -18.20 3.93 -0.42
CA LEU A 199 -17.33 3.41 0.63
C LEU A 199 -17.07 1.93 0.42
N THR A 200 -15.80 1.50 0.42
CA THR A 200 -15.47 0.09 0.53
C THR A 200 -15.77 -0.40 1.94
N LEU A 201 -16.86 -1.16 2.11
CA LEU A 201 -17.31 -1.66 3.41
C LEU A 201 -16.96 -3.14 3.57
N THR A 202 -16.43 -3.49 4.74
CA THR A 202 -16.12 -4.86 5.14
C THR A 202 -16.61 -5.14 6.56
N GLY A 203 -16.51 -6.37 7.01
CA GLY A 203 -16.73 -6.73 8.42
C GLY A 203 -15.68 -6.18 9.39
N GLY A 204 -14.68 -5.42 8.91
CA GLY A 204 -13.58 -4.87 9.68
C GLY A 204 -13.92 -3.56 10.42
N PHE A 205 -12.99 -3.09 11.25
CA PHE A 205 -13.15 -1.85 12.01
C PHE A 205 -12.87 -0.60 11.19
N ASP A 206 -11.87 -0.66 10.30
CA ASP A 206 -11.40 0.51 9.54
C ASP A 206 -12.51 1.10 8.67
N SER A 207 -13.15 0.26 7.86
CA SER A 207 -14.26 0.68 7.02
C SER A 207 -15.48 1.18 7.81
N ARG A 208 -15.68 0.67 9.03
CA ARG A 208 -16.78 1.15 9.91
C ARG A 208 -16.51 2.50 10.52
N LEU A 209 -15.26 2.85 10.82
CA LEU A 209 -14.92 4.22 11.24
C LEU A 209 -15.31 5.22 10.16
N LEU A 210 -15.01 4.89 8.89
CA LEU A 210 -15.38 5.73 7.76
C LEU A 210 -16.91 5.73 7.52
N PHE A 211 -17.56 4.59 7.66
CA PHE A 211 -19.01 4.47 7.57
C PHE A 211 -19.71 5.35 8.61
N GLY A 212 -19.26 5.30 9.87
CA GLY A 212 -19.76 6.16 10.92
C GLY A 212 -19.51 7.64 10.66
N THR A 213 -18.34 8.00 10.13
CA THR A 213 -18.00 9.36 9.76
C THR A 213 -18.93 9.90 8.67
N LEU A 214 -19.25 9.07 7.66
CA LEU A 214 -20.17 9.47 6.58
C LEU A 214 -21.61 9.64 7.09
N LEU A 215 -22.08 8.74 7.95
CA LEU A 215 -23.39 8.87 8.59
C LEU A 215 -23.48 10.14 9.45
N ASP A 216 -22.48 10.41 10.30
CA ASP A 216 -22.41 11.61 11.14
C ASP A 216 -22.35 12.90 10.31
N SER A 217 -21.74 12.83 9.13
CA SER A 217 -21.67 13.97 8.22
C SER A 217 -22.97 14.24 7.46
N GLY A 218 -23.95 13.34 7.50
CA GLY A 218 -25.15 13.42 6.66
C GLY A 218 -24.84 13.30 5.15
N GLU A 219 -23.72 12.71 4.81
CA GLU A 219 -23.29 12.54 3.41
C GLU A 219 -24.16 11.50 2.69
N ASN A 220 -24.50 11.80 1.44
CA ASN A 220 -25.10 10.78 0.57
C ASN A 220 -24.00 9.89 0.02
N PHE A 221 -24.08 8.59 0.28
CA PHE A 221 -23.11 7.60 -0.17
C PHE A 221 -23.75 6.23 -0.34
N SER A 222 -23.12 5.40 -1.14
CA SER A 222 -23.39 3.97 -1.22
C SER A 222 -22.17 3.18 -0.70
N THR A 223 -22.35 1.88 -0.53
CA THR A 223 -21.29 0.99 -0.07
C THR A 223 -21.01 -0.11 -1.08
N LEU A 224 -19.78 -0.58 -1.08
CA LEU A 224 -19.30 -1.61 -1.97
C LEU A 224 -18.48 -2.63 -1.19
N THR A 225 -18.67 -3.90 -1.49
CA THR A 225 -17.76 -4.98 -1.08
C THR A 225 -17.48 -5.91 -2.26
N TRP A 226 -16.40 -6.66 -2.19
CA TRP A 226 -16.11 -7.71 -3.18
C TRP A 226 -15.72 -8.99 -2.46
N GLY A 227 -16.02 -10.10 -3.10
CA GLY A 227 -15.72 -11.42 -2.53
C GLY A 227 -16.52 -12.52 -3.21
N GLN A 228 -16.28 -13.75 -2.78
CA GLN A 228 -17.13 -14.86 -3.22
C GLN A 228 -18.53 -14.71 -2.64
N PRO A 229 -19.54 -15.11 -3.40
CA PRO A 229 -20.92 -15.14 -2.93
C PRO A 229 -21.04 -15.88 -1.59
N GLY A 230 -21.72 -15.28 -0.64
CA GLY A 230 -21.94 -15.88 0.68
C GLY A 230 -20.79 -15.80 1.67
N ASN A 231 -19.68 -15.15 1.32
CA ASN A 231 -18.56 -14.89 2.23
C ASN A 231 -19.05 -14.08 3.46
N LEU A 232 -18.47 -14.38 4.63
CA LEU A 232 -18.82 -13.72 5.89
C LEU A 232 -18.60 -12.20 5.84
N GLN A 233 -17.58 -11.73 5.12
CA GLN A 233 -17.30 -10.29 4.99
C GLN A 233 -18.38 -9.58 4.17
N THR A 234 -18.79 -10.17 3.04
CA THR A 234 -19.87 -9.62 2.20
C THR A 234 -21.19 -9.60 2.97
N LYS A 235 -21.59 -10.71 3.61
CA LYS A 235 -22.80 -10.77 4.44
C LYS A 235 -22.81 -9.72 5.55
N THR A 236 -21.68 -9.55 6.24
CA THR A 236 -21.57 -8.56 7.31
C THR A 236 -21.70 -7.13 6.78
N ALA A 237 -21.13 -6.84 5.61
CA ALA A 237 -21.25 -5.52 4.97
C ALA A 237 -22.70 -5.25 4.53
N GLU A 238 -23.37 -6.24 3.94
CA GLU A 238 -24.79 -6.18 3.57
C GLU A 238 -25.68 -5.91 4.80
N GLU A 239 -25.49 -6.68 5.90
CA GLU A 239 -26.24 -6.50 7.15
C GLU A 239 -26.09 -5.08 7.73
N ILE A 240 -24.87 -4.52 7.68
CA ILE A 240 -24.60 -3.16 8.16
C ILE A 240 -25.32 -2.17 7.26
N SER A 241 -25.13 -2.23 5.95
CA SER A 241 -25.71 -1.29 5.00
C SER A 241 -27.23 -1.30 5.06
N HIS A 242 -27.85 -2.48 5.08
CA HIS A 242 -29.29 -2.65 5.21
C HIS A 242 -29.83 -2.04 6.51
N ARG A 243 -29.13 -2.23 7.64
CA ARG A 243 -29.53 -1.67 8.93
C ARG A 243 -29.67 -0.14 8.91
N TYR A 244 -28.86 0.55 8.11
CA TYR A 244 -28.84 2.02 8.01
C TYR A 244 -29.49 2.55 6.73
N ASN A 245 -30.20 1.70 5.97
CA ASN A 245 -30.82 2.02 4.69
C ASN A 245 -29.84 2.63 3.68
N ILE A 246 -28.60 2.14 3.66
CA ILE A 246 -27.58 2.54 2.68
C ILE A 246 -27.54 1.51 1.56
N GLU A 247 -27.55 2.00 0.32
CA GLU A 247 -27.37 1.14 -0.85
C GLU A 247 -26.05 0.37 -0.78
N HIS A 248 -26.10 -0.94 -1.06
CA HIS A 248 -24.92 -1.81 -1.04
C HIS A 248 -24.78 -2.63 -2.30
N LYS A 249 -23.62 -2.57 -2.92
CA LYS A 249 -23.25 -3.37 -4.09
C LYS A 249 -22.22 -4.43 -3.70
N VAL A 250 -22.47 -5.68 -4.08
CA VAL A 250 -21.48 -6.77 -3.99
C VAL A 250 -20.90 -7.02 -5.39
N ILE A 251 -19.59 -6.98 -5.49
CA ILE A 251 -18.85 -7.42 -6.69
C ILE A 251 -18.43 -8.86 -6.46
N ASN A 252 -19.04 -9.78 -7.20
CA ASN A 252 -18.77 -11.20 -7.07
C ASN A 252 -17.42 -11.56 -7.71
N LEU A 253 -16.61 -12.31 -6.96
CA LEU A 253 -15.42 -12.98 -7.46
C LEU A 253 -15.80 -14.44 -7.79
N ASP A 254 -16.50 -14.62 -8.87
CA ASP A 254 -17.04 -15.88 -9.37
C ASP A 254 -16.30 -16.36 -10.64
N ASP A 255 -16.86 -17.34 -11.34
CA ASP A 255 -16.29 -17.92 -12.57
C ASP A 255 -16.07 -16.85 -13.66
N SER A 256 -16.90 -15.81 -13.69
CA SER A 256 -16.75 -14.71 -14.67
C SER A 256 -15.49 -13.88 -14.37
N PHE A 257 -15.18 -13.66 -13.10
CA PHE A 257 -13.92 -13.06 -12.68
C PHE A 257 -12.75 -13.99 -13.01
N GLU A 258 -12.86 -15.31 -12.73
CA GLU A 258 -11.80 -16.29 -13.02
C GLU A 258 -11.40 -16.28 -14.50
N SER A 259 -12.38 -16.25 -15.39
CA SER A 259 -12.14 -16.23 -16.84
C SER A 259 -11.33 -15.02 -17.32
N GLN A 260 -11.35 -13.92 -16.55
CA GLN A 260 -10.68 -12.66 -16.89
C GLN A 260 -9.29 -12.53 -16.25
N ILE A 261 -8.89 -13.42 -15.32
CA ILE A 261 -7.63 -13.31 -14.57
C ILE A 261 -6.43 -13.20 -15.52
N SER A 262 -6.37 -13.98 -16.58
CA SER A 262 -5.26 -13.92 -17.56
C SER A 262 -5.14 -12.55 -18.22
N GLN A 263 -6.25 -11.87 -18.47
CA GLN A 263 -6.26 -10.50 -18.99
C GLN A 263 -5.82 -9.51 -17.92
N TYR A 264 -6.32 -9.65 -16.69
CA TYR A 264 -5.94 -8.78 -15.57
C TYR A 264 -4.45 -8.89 -15.25
N LEU A 265 -3.85 -10.07 -15.33
CA LEU A 265 -2.42 -10.26 -15.18
C LEU A 265 -1.60 -9.45 -16.20
N LYS A 266 -2.10 -9.29 -17.43
CA LYS A 266 -1.46 -8.40 -18.42
C LYS A 266 -1.56 -6.92 -18.03
N GLU A 267 -2.64 -6.52 -17.39
CA GLU A 267 -2.85 -5.14 -16.93
C GLU A 267 -1.97 -4.76 -15.72
N ILE A 268 -1.52 -5.74 -14.92
CA ILE A 268 -0.71 -5.51 -13.73
C ILE A 268 0.60 -4.78 -14.04
N ILE A 269 1.22 -5.05 -15.18
CA ILE A 269 2.48 -4.40 -15.57
C ILE A 269 2.32 -2.88 -15.64
N SER A 270 1.15 -2.40 -16.09
CA SER A 270 0.87 -0.97 -16.17
C SER A 270 0.75 -0.31 -14.79
N THR A 271 0.56 -1.09 -13.72
CA THR A 271 0.43 -0.54 -12.36
C THR A 271 1.75 -0.12 -11.72
N GLY A 272 2.89 -0.43 -12.34
CA GLY A 272 4.21 -0.19 -11.74
C GLY A 272 4.52 -1.10 -10.55
N SER A 273 3.90 -2.29 -10.51
CA SER A 273 4.12 -3.25 -9.42
C SER A 273 5.47 -3.92 -9.54
N GLU A 274 6.28 -3.79 -8.51
CA GLU A 274 7.52 -4.53 -8.28
C GLU A 274 7.33 -5.57 -7.16
N SER A 275 6.10 -5.74 -6.68
CA SER A 275 5.78 -6.60 -5.55
C SER A 275 4.99 -7.83 -6.01
N PRO A 276 5.22 -8.99 -5.39
CA PRO A 276 4.44 -10.20 -5.62
C PRO A 276 2.97 -10.13 -5.16
N PHE A 277 2.54 -9.04 -4.54
CA PHE A 277 1.11 -8.75 -4.27
C PHE A 277 0.29 -8.48 -5.52
N VAL A 278 0.89 -8.70 -6.67
CA VAL A 278 0.25 -8.97 -7.96
C VAL A 278 -1.02 -9.82 -7.82
N VAL A 279 -1.08 -10.71 -6.83
CA VAL A 279 -2.21 -11.64 -6.64
C VAL A 279 -3.52 -10.94 -6.29
N ASP A 280 -3.48 -9.85 -5.54
CA ASP A 280 -4.69 -9.11 -5.15
C ASP A 280 -5.09 -8.04 -6.19
N ILE A 281 -4.17 -7.64 -7.06
CA ILE A 281 -4.42 -6.59 -8.06
C ILE A 281 -5.56 -6.94 -9.04
N PRO A 282 -5.71 -8.19 -9.54
CA PRO A 282 -6.85 -8.56 -10.38
C PRO A 282 -8.21 -8.22 -9.77
N GLN A 283 -8.37 -8.39 -8.46
CA GLN A 283 -9.61 -8.06 -7.75
C GLN A 283 -9.87 -6.54 -7.79
N PHE A 284 -8.82 -5.73 -7.62
CA PHE A 284 -8.93 -4.27 -7.73
C PHE A 284 -9.19 -3.81 -9.17
N ILE A 285 -8.60 -4.48 -10.17
CA ILE A 285 -8.90 -4.21 -11.58
C ILE A 285 -10.38 -4.49 -11.85
N HIS A 286 -10.89 -5.63 -11.40
CA HIS A 286 -12.29 -6.00 -11.55
C HIS A 286 -13.22 -5.00 -10.87
N MET A 287 -12.89 -4.59 -9.65
CA MET A 287 -13.62 -3.57 -8.90
C MET A 287 -13.61 -2.23 -9.65
N CYS A 288 -12.46 -1.77 -10.13
CA CYS A 288 -12.37 -0.50 -10.86
C CYS A 288 -13.20 -0.49 -12.13
N LYS A 289 -13.29 -1.63 -12.84
CA LYS A 289 -14.13 -1.77 -14.04
C LYS A 289 -15.62 -1.75 -13.72
N ALA A 290 -16.02 -2.12 -12.51
CA ALA A 290 -17.41 -2.11 -12.05
C ALA A 290 -17.88 -0.75 -11.49
N LEU A 291 -16.97 0.22 -11.35
CA LEU A 291 -17.23 1.57 -10.86
C LEU A 291 -17.35 2.56 -12.03
N GLU A 292 -18.18 3.57 -11.83
CA GLU A 292 -18.28 4.70 -12.78
C GLU A 292 -17.01 5.58 -12.69
N LYS A 293 -16.63 6.14 -13.86
CA LYS A 293 -15.51 7.08 -13.90
C LYS A 293 -15.81 8.34 -13.11
N GLY A 294 -14.86 8.76 -12.31
CA GLY A 294 -14.97 9.93 -11.44
C GLY A 294 -15.54 9.61 -10.06
N THR A 295 -15.97 8.38 -9.78
CA THR A 295 -16.43 7.96 -8.45
C THR A 295 -15.44 8.36 -7.37
N ASN A 296 -15.94 8.92 -6.26
CA ASN A 296 -15.19 9.11 -5.02
C ASN A 296 -15.19 7.80 -4.24
N LEU A 297 -14.12 7.05 -4.31
CA LEU A 297 -13.97 5.77 -3.60
C LEU A 297 -13.29 6.00 -2.26
N ILE A 298 -14.05 5.90 -1.19
CA ILE A 298 -13.54 6.04 0.18
C ILE A 298 -13.08 4.68 0.67
N SER A 299 -11.83 4.60 1.12
CA SER A 299 -11.20 3.32 1.47
C SER A 299 -10.49 3.34 2.81
N GLY A 300 -10.57 2.21 3.52
CA GLY A 300 -9.93 1.99 4.82
C GLY A 300 -8.52 1.38 4.73
N PHE A 301 -7.81 1.50 3.61
CA PHE A 301 -6.44 0.99 3.50
C PHE A 301 -5.53 1.55 4.59
N MET A 302 -4.64 0.71 5.13
CA MET A 302 -3.67 1.05 6.17
C MET A 302 -4.27 1.38 7.55
N GLY A 303 -5.59 1.43 7.73
CA GLY A 303 -6.19 1.76 9.01
C GLY A 303 -5.73 0.83 10.13
N SER A 304 -5.77 -0.47 9.89
CA SER A 304 -5.32 -1.49 10.86
C SER A 304 -3.84 -1.37 11.18
N GLU A 305 -3.00 -1.16 10.19
CA GLU A 305 -1.56 -1.06 10.31
C GLU A 305 -1.15 0.15 11.14
N ILE A 306 -1.86 1.26 10.97
CA ILE A 306 -1.57 2.50 11.69
C ILE A 306 -2.14 2.46 13.11
N ILE A 307 -3.41 2.06 13.28
CA ILE A 307 -4.09 2.10 14.58
C ILE A 307 -3.63 0.97 15.51
N ARG A 308 -3.49 -0.25 14.99
CA ARG A 308 -3.08 -1.42 15.79
C ARG A 308 -1.59 -1.71 15.74
N GLY A 309 -0.88 -1.05 14.85
CA GLY A 309 0.49 -1.37 14.52
C GLY A 309 0.61 -2.54 13.53
N PRO A 310 1.70 -2.60 12.76
CA PRO A 310 1.89 -3.56 11.67
C PRO A 310 1.97 -5.03 12.12
N SER A 311 2.09 -5.26 13.41
CA SER A 311 2.38 -6.58 14.00
C SER A 311 1.21 -7.57 14.01
N TYR A 312 -0.03 -7.11 13.82
CA TYR A 312 -1.21 -7.95 14.03
C TYR A 312 -2.06 -8.16 12.81
N SER A 313 -1.81 -7.41 11.75
CA SER A 313 -2.76 -7.33 10.67
C SER A 313 -2.73 -8.53 9.74
N SER A 314 -1.63 -9.09 9.46
CA SER A 314 -1.45 -10.34 8.71
C SER A 314 0.01 -10.49 8.28
N GLN A 315 0.39 -11.68 7.88
CA GLN A 315 1.68 -11.93 7.22
C GLN A 315 1.86 -11.13 5.91
N VAL A 316 0.77 -10.55 5.40
CA VAL A 316 0.76 -9.72 4.19
C VAL A 316 1.50 -8.41 4.41
N THR A 317 1.21 -7.72 5.51
CA THR A 317 1.80 -6.40 5.77
C THR A 317 3.15 -6.47 6.47
N LEU A 318 3.40 -7.50 7.24
CA LEU A 318 4.68 -7.69 7.93
C LEU A 318 5.04 -9.17 7.97
N THR A 319 6.03 -9.58 7.18
CA THR A 319 6.59 -10.93 7.26
C THR A 319 7.30 -11.14 8.61
N LYS A 320 7.44 -12.39 9.04
CA LYS A 320 8.19 -12.71 10.27
C LYS A 320 9.62 -12.17 10.16
N PHE A 321 10.28 -12.38 9.02
CA PHE A 321 11.62 -11.90 8.77
C PHE A 321 11.72 -10.36 8.91
N ALA A 322 10.84 -9.60 8.27
CA ALA A 322 10.81 -8.15 8.37
C ALA A 322 10.60 -7.65 9.81
N ALA A 323 9.74 -8.35 10.60
CA ALA A 323 9.53 -8.03 12.00
C ALA A 323 10.79 -8.27 12.84
N GLU A 324 11.48 -9.38 12.62
CA GLU A 324 12.72 -9.73 13.33
C GLU A 324 13.86 -8.76 12.97
N ILE A 325 13.98 -8.37 11.69
CA ILE A 325 14.90 -7.29 11.27
C ILE A 325 14.55 -5.98 11.99
N GLY A 326 13.27 -5.60 12.03
CA GLY A 326 12.82 -4.39 12.72
C GLY A 326 13.16 -4.36 14.22
N LEU A 327 13.34 -5.52 14.83
CA LEU A 327 13.70 -5.67 16.25
C LEU A 327 15.20 -5.93 16.48
N ALA A 328 16.00 -6.13 15.43
CA ALA A 328 17.41 -6.42 15.55
C ALA A 328 18.19 -5.22 16.11
N GLU A 329 19.01 -5.48 17.13
CA GLU A 329 19.78 -4.46 17.88
C GLU A 329 21.28 -4.46 17.50
N SER A 330 21.70 -5.36 16.60
CA SER A 330 23.09 -5.43 16.12
C SER A 330 23.18 -5.99 14.70
N LYS A 331 24.24 -5.61 13.97
CA LYS A 331 24.55 -6.21 12.65
C LYS A 331 24.75 -7.72 12.74
N ALA A 332 25.34 -8.21 13.82
CA ALA A 332 25.50 -9.65 14.07
C ALA A 332 24.13 -10.38 14.16
N LYS A 333 23.14 -9.76 14.81
CA LYS A 333 21.77 -10.32 14.84
C LYS A 333 21.15 -10.34 13.46
N ILE A 334 21.34 -9.29 12.65
CA ILE A 334 20.85 -9.23 11.26
C ILE A 334 21.49 -10.35 10.43
N ASN A 335 22.81 -10.50 10.52
CA ASN A 335 23.52 -11.60 9.85
C ASN A 335 22.93 -12.97 10.22
N LYS A 336 22.75 -13.23 11.53
CA LYS A 336 22.15 -14.47 12.01
C LYS A 336 20.75 -14.70 11.42
N LEU A 337 19.92 -13.67 11.33
CA LEU A 337 18.58 -13.77 10.74
C LEU A 337 18.62 -14.12 9.25
N ILE A 338 19.57 -13.55 8.49
CA ILE A 338 19.78 -13.88 7.07
C ILE A 338 20.17 -15.36 6.94
N GLN A 339 21.13 -15.84 7.75
CA GLN A 339 21.56 -17.24 7.71
C GLN A 339 20.44 -18.21 8.12
N GLU A 340 19.67 -17.88 9.17
CA GLU A 340 18.51 -18.68 9.58
C GLU A 340 17.41 -18.71 8.50
N PHE A 341 17.19 -17.60 7.82
CA PHE A 341 16.24 -17.55 6.71
C PHE A 341 16.70 -18.43 5.56
N GLN A 342 17.95 -18.31 5.15
CA GLN A 342 18.54 -19.10 4.07
C GLN A 342 18.47 -20.60 4.35
N LYS A 343 18.80 -21.02 5.58
CA LYS A 343 18.70 -22.43 5.99
C LYS A 343 17.28 -22.99 5.87
N ASN A 344 16.27 -22.17 6.19
CA ASN A 344 14.87 -22.59 6.15
C ASN A 344 14.24 -22.43 4.76
N HIS A 345 14.86 -21.65 3.87
CA HIS A 345 14.36 -21.31 2.54
C HIS A 345 15.53 -21.29 1.55
N PRO A 346 16.10 -22.46 1.19
CA PRO A 346 17.33 -22.57 0.39
C PRO A 346 17.08 -22.27 -1.10
N PHE A 347 16.29 -21.24 -1.39
CA PHE A 347 15.89 -20.89 -2.76
C PHE A 347 16.98 -20.14 -3.53
N ILE A 348 17.84 -19.41 -2.81
CA ILE A 348 18.95 -18.67 -3.39
C ILE A 348 20.22 -19.47 -3.13
N LYS A 349 21.15 -19.48 -4.07
CA LYS A 349 22.44 -20.13 -3.87
C LYS A 349 23.21 -19.46 -2.74
N ASP A 350 23.82 -20.24 -1.85
CA ASP A 350 24.57 -19.72 -0.71
C ASP A 350 25.69 -18.78 -1.14
N GLU A 351 26.39 -19.08 -2.23
CA GLU A 351 27.41 -18.20 -2.82
C GLU A 351 26.91 -16.79 -3.13
N GLN A 352 25.63 -16.63 -3.53
CA GLN A 352 25.03 -15.33 -3.81
C GLN A 352 24.72 -14.57 -2.52
N ILE A 353 24.30 -15.26 -1.47
CA ILE A 353 24.10 -14.66 -0.15
C ILE A 353 25.42 -14.19 0.42
N GLU A 354 26.46 -15.04 0.41
CA GLU A 354 27.78 -14.71 0.91
C GLU A 354 28.41 -13.52 0.17
N LYS A 355 28.33 -13.53 -1.17
CA LYS A 355 28.83 -12.45 -2.03
C LYS A 355 28.22 -11.09 -1.72
N HIS A 356 26.95 -11.05 -1.31
CA HIS A 356 26.20 -9.80 -1.08
C HIS A 356 25.89 -9.52 0.39
N LEU A 357 26.39 -10.33 1.33
CA LEU A 357 26.01 -10.32 2.74
C LEU A 357 26.22 -8.95 3.40
N GLU A 358 27.36 -8.33 3.18
CA GLU A 358 27.68 -7.03 3.75
C GLU A 358 26.70 -5.95 3.28
N THR A 359 26.42 -5.91 1.98
CA THR A 359 25.44 -4.95 1.40
C THR A 359 24.03 -5.19 1.95
N LEU A 360 23.63 -6.47 2.08
CA LEU A 360 22.32 -6.82 2.65
C LEU A 360 22.21 -6.34 4.11
N ILE A 361 23.26 -6.56 4.91
CA ILE A 361 23.29 -6.11 6.31
C ILE A 361 23.16 -4.59 6.39
N GLU A 362 23.95 -3.84 5.60
CA GLU A 362 23.91 -2.37 5.59
C GLU A 362 22.54 -1.83 5.20
N GLU A 363 21.90 -2.42 4.21
CA GLU A 363 20.55 -2.00 3.80
C GLU A 363 19.47 -2.39 4.82
N TYR A 364 19.59 -3.53 5.51
CA TYR A 364 18.62 -3.97 6.53
C TYR A 364 18.76 -3.19 7.84
N VAL A 365 19.97 -2.71 8.16
CA VAL A 365 20.22 -1.83 9.31
C VAL A 365 19.31 -0.59 9.28
N ILE A 366 18.96 -0.07 8.09
CA ILE A 366 18.10 1.11 7.93
C ILE A 366 16.72 0.91 8.58
N TYR A 367 16.22 -0.31 8.58
CA TYR A 367 14.90 -0.70 9.11
C TYR A 367 14.99 -1.47 10.43
N SER A 368 16.15 -1.41 11.10
CA SER A 368 16.43 -2.09 12.36
C SER A 368 16.59 -1.10 13.51
N ARG A 369 16.79 -1.63 14.72
CA ARG A 369 17.07 -0.84 15.93
C ARG A 369 18.56 -0.57 16.17
N VAL A 370 19.44 -1.03 15.27
CA VAL A 370 20.91 -0.89 15.42
C VAL A 370 21.33 0.57 15.65
N ASN A 371 20.69 1.50 14.94
CA ASN A 371 20.98 2.94 15.02
C ASN A 371 19.85 3.73 15.70
N ALA A 372 18.91 3.06 16.35
CA ALA A 372 17.76 3.72 16.96
C ALA A 372 18.17 4.50 18.21
N LYS A 373 18.15 5.82 18.13
CA LYS A 373 18.28 6.71 19.30
C LYS A 373 17.07 6.63 20.24
N ASN A 374 15.93 6.15 19.75
CA ASN A 374 14.68 6.03 20.49
C ASN A 374 14.41 4.58 20.88
N LYS A 375 14.17 4.37 22.16
CA LYS A 375 13.84 3.07 22.76
C LYS A 375 12.41 2.60 22.45
N GLU A 376 11.64 3.30 21.60
CA GLU A 376 10.29 2.87 21.23
C GLU A 376 10.35 1.66 20.30
N LYS A 377 9.79 0.56 20.79
CA LYS A 377 9.98 -0.79 20.23
C LYS A 377 9.58 -0.96 18.76
N ASN A 378 8.68 -0.13 18.24
CA ASN A 378 8.12 -0.28 16.89
C ASN A 378 8.51 0.83 15.91
N HIS A 379 9.36 1.75 16.30
CA HIS A 379 9.74 2.88 15.44
C HIS A 379 10.33 2.44 14.10
N ALA A 380 11.28 1.51 14.13
CA ALA A 380 11.88 0.95 12.92
C ALA A 380 10.84 0.23 12.03
N ILE A 381 9.85 -0.42 12.66
CA ILE A 381 8.77 -1.12 11.95
C ILE A 381 7.81 -0.14 11.30
N PHE A 382 7.45 0.96 11.96
CA PHE A 382 6.66 2.03 11.33
C PHE A 382 7.40 2.70 10.18
N LYS A 383 8.71 2.94 10.35
CA LYS A 383 9.57 3.42 9.27
C LYS A 383 9.52 2.49 8.05
N TYR A 384 9.70 1.19 8.28
CA TYR A 384 9.58 0.18 7.24
C TYR A 384 8.19 0.17 6.59
N LEU A 385 7.13 0.29 7.40
CA LEU A 385 5.75 0.32 6.91
C LEU A 385 5.52 1.49 5.95
N PHE A 386 5.92 2.71 6.33
CA PHE A 386 5.67 3.90 5.52
C PHE A 386 6.58 4.03 4.32
N LEU A 387 7.87 3.64 4.43
CA LEU A 387 8.84 3.80 3.35
C LEU A 387 8.88 2.63 2.37
N GLU A 388 8.46 1.43 2.81
CA GLU A 388 8.60 0.24 1.99
C GLU A 388 7.24 -0.41 1.69
N LYS A 389 6.48 -0.74 2.72
CA LYS A 389 5.23 -1.51 2.51
C LYS A 389 4.14 -0.68 1.84
N TYR A 390 3.89 0.52 2.33
CA TYR A 390 2.86 1.38 1.76
C TYR A 390 3.12 1.70 0.29
N PRO A 391 4.29 2.26 -0.09
CA PRO A 391 4.52 2.62 -1.49
C PRO A 391 4.58 1.42 -2.43
N LYS A 392 5.03 0.25 -1.99
CA LYS A 392 5.28 -0.88 -2.89
C LYS A 392 4.13 -1.87 -2.98
N ILE A 393 3.28 -1.94 -1.97
CA ILE A 393 2.08 -2.78 -1.98
C ILE A 393 0.85 -1.98 -2.40
N TYR A 394 0.62 -0.83 -1.76
CA TYR A 394 -0.57 -0.03 -2.03
C TYR A 394 -0.38 0.95 -3.19
N GLY A 395 0.87 1.34 -3.49
CA GLY A 395 1.18 2.24 -4.60
C GLY A 395 0.64 1.79 -5.95
N PRO A 396 0.86 0.54 -6.38
CA PRO A 396 0.26 -0.01 -7.60
C PRO A 396 -1.27 0.03 -7.60
N ILE A 397 -1.89 -0.21 -6.45
CA ILE A 397 -3.35 -0.13 -6.29
C ILE A 397 -3.82 1.32 -6.41
N ILE A 398 -3.12 2.26 -5.78
CA ILE A 398 -3.40 3.70 -5.89
C ILE A 398 -3.31 4.14 -7.36
N LYS A 399 -2.23 3.77 -8.05
CA LYS A 399 -2.04 4.09 -9.47
C LYS A 399 -3.18 3.50 -10.32
N LEU A 400 -3.58 2.27 -10.06
CA LEU A 400 -4.68 1.62 -10.77
C LEU A 400 -5.99 2.43 -10.67
N HIS A 401 -6.32 2.94 -9.48
CA HIS A 401 -7.51 3.79 -9.31
C HIS A 401 -7.39 5.09 -10.12
N ILE A 402 -6.23 5.74 -10.07
CA ILE A 402 -5.96 6.97 -10.83
C ILE A 402 -6.09 6.72 -12.32
N ASP A 403 -5.48 5.65 -12.84
CA ASP A 403 -5.52 5.29 -14.27
C ASP A 403 -6.94 4.97 -14.76
N ASN A 404 -7.81 4.48 -13.88
CA ASN A 404 -9.23 4.23 -14.17
C ASN A 404 -10.13 5.45 -13.90
N ASN A 405 -9.53 6.60 -13.57
CA ASN A 405 -10.25 7.82 -13.20
C ASN A 405 -11.18 7.63 -11.98
N ILE A 406 -10.75 6.82 -11.03
CA ILE A 406 -11.40 6.69 -9.71
C ILE A 406 -10.68 7.62 -8.74
N ASN A 407 -11.43 8.47 -8.05
CA ASN A 407 -10.89 9.34 -7.02
C ASN A 407 -10.79 8.56 -5.69
N LEU A 408 -9.61 8.01 -5.41
CA LEU A 408 -9.37 7.29 -4.16
C LEU A 408 -9.19 8.28 -3.00
N ILE A 409 -9.99 8.11 -1.95
CA ILE A 409 -9.94 8.89 -0.72
C ILE A 409 -9.59 7.96 0.42
N ASN A 410 -8.41 8.13 1.01
CA ASN A 410 -7.95 7.31 2.13
C ASN A 410 -7.62 8.16 3.37
N PRO A 411 -8.59 8.39 4.27
CA PRO A 411 -8.40 9.23 5.44
C PRO A 411 -7.34 8.72 6.42
N PHE A 412 -7.07 7.42 6.46
CA PHE A 412 -6.03 6.84 7.32
C PHE A 412 -4.61 7.24 6.89
N MET A 413 -4.41 7.59 5.63
CA MET A 413 -3.12 8.07 5.13
C MET A 413 -2.95 9.58 5.25
N ASN A 414 -3.95 10.29 5.78
CA ASN A 414 -3.80 11.70 6.12
C ASN A 414 -2.70 11.88 7.16
N ILE A 415 -1.71 12.71 6.86
CA ILE A 415 -0.53 12.92 7.70
C ILE A 415 -0.91 13.44 9.09
N ASN A 416 -1.91 14.33 9.18
CA ASN A 416 -2.40 14.84 10.45
C ASN A 416 -3.07 13.75 11.28
N PHE A 417 -3.86 12.87 10.64
CA PHE A 417 -4.41 11.70 11.32
C PHE A 417 -3.30 10.82 11.89
N ILE A 418 -2.28 10.48 11.07
CA ILE A 418 -1.17 9.62 11.48
C ILE A 418 -0.45 10.22 12.70
N LYS A 419 -0.11 11.50 12.65
CA LYS A 419 0.55 12.22 13.76
C LYS A 419 -0.27 12.14 15.04
N LEU A 420 -1.53 12.54 14.98
CA LEU A 420 -2.44 12.54 16.14
C LEU A 420 -2.64 11.13 16.70
N MET A 421 -2.87 10.14 15.82
CA MET A 421 -3.12 8.76 16.21
C MET A 421 -1.91 8.13 16.91
N LEU A 422 -0.69 8.31 16.39
CA LEU A 422 0.52 7.78 17.01
C LEU A 422 0.77 8.38 18.41
N HIS A 423 0.40 9.63 18.63
CA HIS A 423 0.47 10.27 19.95
C HIS A 423 -0.64 9.83 20.88
N GLU A 424 -1.86 9.67 20.38
CA GLU A 424 -3.02 9.26 21.15
C GLU A 424 -2.95 7.79 21.56
N ASN A 425 -2.60 6.92 20.59
CA ASN A 425 -2.53 5.48 20.79
C ASN A 425 -1.10 4.98 21.01
N LYS A 426 -0.51 5.36 22.12
CA LYS A 426 0.85 4.92 22.50
C LYS A 426 1.03 3.39 22.54
N ALA A 427 -0.06 2.62 22.61
CA ALA A 427 0.02 1.17 22.59
C ALA A 427 0.53 0.64 21.24
N ALA A 428 0.11 1.25 20.12
CA ALA A 428 0.55 0.83 18.78
C ALA A 428 2.08 0.95 18.59
N THR A 429 2.70 2.00 19.17
CA THR A 429 4.15 2.25 19.06
C THR A 429 4.98 1.39 20.01
N LYS A 430 4.38 0.84 21.07
CA LYS A 430 5.08 0.09 22.14
C LYS A 430 5.02 -1.42 22.00
N LEU A 431 4.15 -1.95 21.14
CA LEU A 431 3.95 -3.38 21.00
C LEU A 431 5.11 -4.03 20.24
N LYS A 432 5.55 -5.18 20.75
CA LYS A 432 6.41 -6.06 19.97
C LYS A 432 5.57 -6.79 18.91
N PRO A 433 6.04 -6.84 17.66
CA PRO A 433 5.40 -7.66 16.63
C PRO A 433 5.32 -9.11 17.10
N TYR A 434 4.20 -9.77 16.79
CA TYR A 434 3.93 -11.17 17.12
C TYR A 434 3.93 -11.54 18.62
N GLU A 435 4.10 -10.60 19.55
CA GLU A 435 3.74 -10.84 20.95
C GLU A 435 2.22 -10.90 21.06
N GLY A 436 1.67 -12.10 21.04
CA GLY A 436 0.23 -12.38 21.13
C GLY A 436 -0.40 -12.07 22.50
N ASN A 437 -0.08 -10.90 23.08
CA ASN A 437 -0.65 -10.49 24.35
C ASN A 437 -2.10 -10.02 24.16
N ALA A 438 -3.04 -10.83 24.61
CA ALA A 438 -4.47 -10.58 24.51
C ALA A 438 -4.88 -9.23 25.12
N PHE A 439 -4.20 -8.76 26.17
CA PHE A 439 -4.47 -7.50 26.84
C PHE A 439 -4.12 -6.28 25.98
N TYR A 440 -3.01 -6.33 25.27
CA TYR A 440 -2.66 -5.27 24.33
C TYR A 440 -3.59 -5.26 23.13
N ASN A 441 -3.91 -6.42 22.58
CA ASN A 441 -4.90 -6.55 21.51
C ASN A 441 -6.24 -5.93 21.93
N TYR A 442 -6.70 -6.18 23.14
CA TYR A 442 -7.89 -5.57 23.68
C TYR A 442 -7.82 -4.04 23.71
N LYS A 443 -6.69 -3.46 24.17
CA LYS A 443 -6.49 -1.98 24.18
C LYS A 443 -6.60 -1.37 22.79
N LEU A 444 -6.01 -2.03 21.79
CA LEU A 444 -6.05 -1.56 20.40
C LEU A 444 -7.47 -1.60 19.82
N TYR A 445 -8.21 -2.68 20.07
CA TYR A 445 -9.61 -2.76 19.66
C TYR A 445 -10.53 -1.82 20.43
N LYS A 446 -10.22 -1.55 21.71
CA LYS A 446 -10.92 -0.54 22.51
C LYS A 446 -10.79 0.86 21.91
N TYR A 447 -9.64 1.18 21.32
CA TYR A 447 -9.45 2.45 20.60
C TYR A 447 -10.49 2.62 19.49
N TYR A 448 -10.69 1.60 18.64
CA TYR A 448 -11.74 1.63 17.61
C TYR A 448 -13.14 1.81 18.17
N ALA A 449 -13.45 1.06 19.23
CA ALA A 449 -14.77 1.14 19.84
C ALA A 449 -15.06 2.51 20.46
N ASN A 450 -14.03 3.16 21.06
CA ASN A 450 -14.14 4.53 21.56
C ASN A 450 -14.33 5.51 20.42
N ALA A 451 -13.54 5.42 19.35
CA ALA A 451 -13.65 6.27 18.18
C ALA A 451 -15.05 6.17 17.55
N LEU A 452 -15.57 4.96 17.37
CA LEU A 452 -16.93 4.73 16.87
C LEU A 452 -18.00 5.26 17.83
N ASN A 453 -17.76 5.16 19.14
CA ASN A 453 -18.70 5.71 20.13
C ASN A 453 -18.77 7.24 20.08
N ASP A 454 -17.65 7.89 19.80
CA ASP A 454 -17.57 9.34 19.67
C ASP A 454 -18.15 9.83 18.33
N ILE A 455 -17.91 9.09 17.24
CA ILE A 455 -18.36 9.46 15.88
C ILE A 455 -19.85 9.14 15.70
N TYR A 456 -20.23 7.88 15.89
CA TYR A 456 -21.60 7.40 15.65
C TYR A 456 -21.91 6.19 16.57
N PRO A 457 -22.43 6.43 17.80
CA PRO A 457 -22.54 5.41 18.85
C PRO A 457 -23.35 4.16 18.46
N ASP A 458 -24.36 4.31 17.59
CA ASP A 458 -25.24 3.20 17.20
C ASP A 458 -24.48 2.08 16.46
N ILE A 459 -23.40 2.39 15.74
CA ILE A 459 -22.56 1.40 15.04
C ILE A 459 -21.96 0.39 16.03
N ASN A 460 -21.71 0.77 17.27
CA ASN A 460 -21.21 -0.14 18.30
C ASN A 460 -22.18 -1.31 18.62
N LYS A 461 -23.44 -1.21 18.20
CA LYS A 461 -24.42 -2.28 18.31
C LYS A 461 -24.29 -3.34 17.21
N THR A 462 -23.56 -3.07 16.13
CA THR A 462 -23.31 -4.02 15.04
C THR A 462 -22.29 -5.09 15.43
N ARG A 463 -22.35 -6.24 14.75
CA ARG A 463 -21.37 -7.32 14.93
C ARG A 463 -20.19 -7.12 14.00
N VAL A 464 -19.00 -7.45 14.45
CA VAL A 464 -17.82 -7.58 13.59
C VAL A 464 -17.81 -8.93 12.87
N ASP A 465 -17.01 -9.07 11.84
CA ASP A 465 -16.74 -10.33 11.12
C ASP A 465 -16.38 -11.51 12.05
N ARG A 466 -15.92 -11.18 13.26
CA ARG A 466 -15.63 -12.13 14.34
C ARG A 466 -16.86 -12.51 15.18
N GLY A 467 -18.03 -11.95 14.90
CA GLY A 467 -19.33 -12.28 15.48
C GLY A 467 -19.71 -11.56 16.78
N TYR A 468 -18.81 -10.83 17.46
CA TYR A 468 -19.15 -10.08 18.67
C TYR A 468 -19.57 -8.64 18.34
N LYS A 469 -20.36 -8.02 19.22
CA LYS A 469 -20.75 -6.62 19.08
C LYS A 469 -19.64 -5.70 19.57
N ILE A 470 -19.37 -4.61 18.83
CA ILE A 470 -18.28 -3.67 19.14
C ILE A 470 -18.43 -3.08 20.55
N LYS A 471 -19.66 -2.81 20.99
CA LYS A 471 -19.94 -2.27 22.34
C LYS A 471 -19.33 -3.10 23.49
N TYR A 472 -19.04 -4.38 23.27
CA TYR A 472 -18.42 -5.21 24.30
C TYR A 472 -16.96 -4.82 24.58
N LEU A 473 -16.31 -4.11 23.66
CA LEU A 473 -14.95 -3.62 23.87
C LEU A 473 -14.87 -2.44 24.84
N ILE A 474 -15.96 -1.70 25.06
CA ILE A 474 -16.01 -0.53 25.94
C ILE A 474 -16.91 -0.72 27.16
N SER A 475 -17.67 -1.82 27.23
CA SER A 475 -18.53 -2.09 28.37
C SER A 475 -17.81 -2.92 29.45
N PRO A 476 -18.11 -2.70 30.74
CA PRO A 476 -17.53 -3.51 31.85
C PRO A 476 -17.83 -5.01 31.67
N ILE A 477 -19.03 -5.34 31.23
CA ILE A 477 -19.46 -6.75 30.99
C ILE A 477 -18.69 -7.37 29.81
N GLY A 478 -18.19 -6.57 28.89
CA GLY A 478 -17.43 -7.03 27.72
C GLY A 478 -16.11 -7.69 28.10
N ILE A 479 -15.45 -7.28 29.17
CA ILE A 479 -14.22 -7.88 29.66
C ILE A 479 -14.41 -9.37 29.96
N ILE A 480 -15.59 -9.76 30.46
CA ILE A 480 -15.92 -11.17 30.76
C ILE A 480 -16.44 -11.87 29.50
N ARG A 481 -17.30 -11.21 28.70
CA ARG A 481 -17.93 -11.84 27.53
C ARG A 481 -16.98 -12.09 26.37
N LEU A 482 -15.99 -11.25 26.14
CA LEU A 482 -15.07 -11.40 25.01
C LEU A 482 -14.19 -12.67 25.11
N PRO A 483 -13.57 -13.01 26.25
CA PRO A 483 -12.85 -14.28 26.39
C PRO A 483 -13.75 -15.49 26.16
N LEU A 484 -14.93 -15.51 26.77
CA LEU A 484 -15.91 -16.61 26.59
C LEU A 484 -16.32 -16.75 25.12
N PHE A 485 -16.51 -15.62 24.43
CA PHE A 485 -16.82 -15.61 23.01
C PHE A 485 -15.66 -16.13 22.16
N GLN A 486 -14.41 -15.83 22.51
CA GLN A 486 -13.23 -16.36 21.80
C GLN A 486 -13.11 -17.88 21.95
N ILE A 487 -13.39 -18.42 23.14
CA ILE A 487 -13.42 -19.87 23.40
C ILE A 487 -14.54 -20.54 22.58
N TYR A 488 -15.75 -19.98 22.62
CA TYR A 488 -16.88 -20.45 21.82
C TYR A 488 -16.56 -20.44 20.32
N ARG A 489 -15.96 -19.35 19.82
CA ARG A 489 -15.56 -19.22 18.42
C ARG A 489 -14.50 -20.24 18.00
N LYS A 490 -13.52 -20.52 18.87
CA LYS A 490 -12.50 -21.55 18.59
C LYS A 490 -13.15 -22.92 18.42
N TYR A 491 -14.11 -23.23 19.27
CA TYR A 491 -14.92 -24.46 19.20
C TYR A 491 -15.76 -24.49 17.91
N MET A 492 -16.46 -23.39 17.58
CA MET A 492 -17.31 -23.32 16.39
C MET A 492 -16.52 -23.31 15.08
N ARG A 493 -15.31 -22.70 15.05
CA ARG A 493 -14.43 -22.77 13.87
C ARG A 493 -14.01 -24.19 13.52
N GLN A 494 -13.76 -25.02 14.51
CA GLN A 494 -13.47 -26.43 14.26
C GLN A 494 -14.66 -27.15 13.61
N LYS A 495 -15.89 -26.71 13.92
CA LYS A 495 -17.12 -27.27 13.35
C LYS A 495 -17.49 -26.64 11.98
N LEU A 496 -17.23 -25.36 11.78
CA LEU A 496 -17.59 -24.58 10.58
C LEU A 496 -16.53 -24.62 9.48
N ASN A 497 -15.27 -24.94 9.77
CA ASN A 497 -14.23 -25.06 8.75
C ASN A 497 -14.53 -26.15 7.70
N ASN A 498 -15.51 -27.00 7.95
CA ASN A 498 -15.98 -28.01 7.00
C ASN A 498 -17.12 -27.49 6.09
N GLU A 499 -17.67 -26.29 6.33
CA GLU A 499 -18.90 -25.84 5.66
C GLU A 499 -18.77 -24.50 4.91
N ILE A 500 -17.69 -23.72 5.13
CA ILE A 500 -17.51 -22.42 4.44
C ILE A 500 -16.28 -22.53 3.55
N PRO A 501 -16.43 -22.43 2.22
CA PRO A 501 -15.29 -22.32 1.33
C PRO A 501 -14.55 -21.01 1.67
N THR A 502 -13.47 -21.10 2.41
CA THR A 502 -12.51 -20.01 2.44
C THR A 502 -11.87 -19.97 1.06
N VAL A 503 -12.07 -18.87 0.35
CA VAL A 503 -11.33 -18.62 -0.88
C VAL A 503 -9.87 -18.76 -0.55
N ASP A 504 -9.30 -19.89 -0.92
CA ASP A 504 -7.87 -19.99 -0.99
C ASP A 504 -7.45 -19.32 -2.30
N SER A 505 -7.37 -17.97 -2.25
CA SER A 505 -6.86 -17.18 -3.38
C SER A 505 -5.52 -17.74 -3.85
N LYS A 506 -4.74 -18.37 -2.96
CA LYS A 506 -3.49 -19.05 -3.27
C LYS A 506 -3.67 -20.25 -4.19
N LYS A 507 -4.73 -21.07 -3.99
CA LYS A 507 -5.03 -22.20 -4.90
C LYS A 507 -5.48 -21.72 -6.27
N TRP A 508 -6.26 -20.69 -6.29
CA TRP A 508 -6.80 -20.08 -7.49
C TRP A 508 -5.68 -19.55 -8.39
N TYR A 509 -4.80 -18.77 -7.78
CA TYR A 509 -3.64 -18.23 -8.48
C TYR A 509 -2.58 -19.30 -8.78
N ALA A 510 -2.38 -20.29 -7.90
CA ALA A 510 -1.42 -21.36 -8.14
C ALA A 510 -1.70 -22.12 -9.44
N ALA A 511 -2.96 -22.37 -9.78
CA ALA A 511 -3.33 -23.03 -11.03
C ALA A 511 -2.98 -22.18 -12.27
N HIS A 512 -3.27 -20.88 -12.25
CA HIS A 512 -2.98 -19.96 -13.35
C HIS A 512 -1.49 -19.62 -13.44
N LEU A 513 -0.81 -19.48 -12.30
CA LEU A 513 0.62 -19.23 -12.22
C LEU A 513 1.45 -20.42 -12.68
N LYS A 514 0.98 -21.65 -12.41
CA LYS A 514 1.61 -22.88 -12.91
C LYS A 514 1.66 -22.94 -14.44
N THR A 515 0.71 -22.33 -15.11
CA THR A 515 0.67 -22.23 -16.57
C THR A 515 1.64 -21.15 -17.10
N LEU A 516 1.84 -20.06 -16.33
CA LEU A 516 2.77 -18.98 -16.69
C LEU A 516 4.23 -19.29 -16.31
N SER A 517 4.45 -20.18 -15.33
CA SER A 517 5.77 -20.47 -14.77
C SER A 517 6.51 -21.64 -15.45
N LYS A 518 6.00 -22.15 -16.58
CA LYS A 518 6.59 -23.34 -17.25
C LYS A 518 8.03 -23.14 -17.75
N GLN A 519 8.52 -21.91 -17.84
CA GLN A 519 9.89 -21.63 -18.26
C GLN A 519 10.54 -20.68 -17.25
N LEU A 520 11.55 -21.16 -16.54
CA LEU A 520 12.38 -20.34 -15.68
C LEU A 520 13.16 -19.34 -16.55
N ASN A 521 13.12 -18.05 -16.17
CA ASN A 521 13.93 -17.05 -16.84
C ASN A 521 15.41 -17.38 -16.70
N THR A 522 16.13 -17.40 -17.82
CA THR A 522 17.54 -17.81 -17.86
C THR A 522 18.45 -16.94 -16.98
N LYS A 523 18.11 -15.66 -16.76
CA LYS A 523 18.85 -14.75 -15.87
C LYS A 523 18.69 -15.07 -14.38
N LEU A 524 17.67 -15.86 -13.99
CA LEU A 524 17.50 -16.32 -12.60
C LEU A 524 18.32 -17.57 -12.28
N ILE A 525 18.66 -18.39 -13.27
CA ILE A 525 19.39 -19.64 -13.07
C ILE A 525 20.71 -19.47 -12.28
N PRO A 526 21.52 -18.42 -12.54
CA PRO A 526 22.75 -18.20 -11.77
C PRO A 526 22.50 -17.86 -10.28
N ILE A 527 21.30 -17.39 -9.94
CA ILE A 527 20.97 -16.88 -8.61
C ILE A 527 20.22 -17.92 -7.78
N LEU A 528 19.29 -18.64 -8.44
CA LEU A 528 18.43 -19.60 -7.78
C LEU A 528 19.09 -20.99 -7.70
N ASN A 529 18.79 -21.69 -6.62
CA ASN A 529 19.15 -23.08 -6.48
C ASN A 529 18.20 -23.92 -7.34
N THR A 530 18.75 -24.63 -8.36
CA THR A 530 17.94 -25.34 -9.37
C THR A 530 17.89 -26.86 -9.17
N ASP A 531 18.19 -27.35 -7.96
CA ASP A 531 18.08 -28.77 -7.62
C ASP A 531 16.68 -29.31 -7.91
N ASP A 532 16.58 -30.48 -8.54
CA ASP A 532 15.32 -31.07 -8.98
C ASP A 532 14.35 -31.39 -7.83
N ASN A 533 14.87 -31.68 -6.64
CA ASN A 533 14.06 -31.83 -5.42
C ASN A 533 13.44 -30.49 -4.95
N LEU A 534 14.13 -29.38 -5.17
CA LEU A 534 13.63 -28.04 -4.89
C LEU A 534 12.71 -27.53 -5.99
N LYS A 535 12.81 -28.02 -7.23
CA LYS A 535 11.91 -27.63 -8.33
C LYS A 535 10.44 -27.93 -8.03
N SER A 536 10.13 -29.03 -7.36
CA SER A 536 8.74 -29.34 -6.97
C SER A 536 8.25 -28.45 -5.83
N GLU A 537 9.12 -28.09 -4.88
CA GLU A 537 8.87 -27.11 -3.83
C GLU A 537 8.85 -25.68 -4.39
N TYR A 538 9.71 -25.33 -5.34
CA TYR A 538 9.68 -24.07 -6.08
C TYR A 538 8.39 -23.87 -6.88
N GLN A 539 7.93 -24.92 -7.55
CA GLN A 539 6.67 -24.87 -8.29
C GLN A 539 5.46 -24.75 -7.36
N SER A 540 5.63 -25.13 -6.10
CA SER A 540 4.62 -25.00 -5.04
C SER A 540 4.87 -23.79 -4.13
N SER A 541 6.09 -23.23 -4.07
CA SER A 541 6.38 -22.07 -3.25
C SER A 541 5.89 -20.80 -3.93
N PHE A 542 5.04 -20.11 -3.22
CA PHE A 542 4.48 -18.84 -3.66
C PHE A 542 5.56 -17.79 -4.00
N ASP A 543 6.74 -17.90 -3.43
CA ASP A 543 7.84 -16.93 -3.54
C ASP A 543 8.65 -17.05 -4.83
N ALA A 544 8.90 -18.27 -5.30
CA ALA A 544 9.54 -18.49 -6.61
C ALA A 544 8.62 -18.13 -7.77
N ILE A 545 7.33 -18.43 -7.62
CA ILE A 545 6.30 -18.02 -8.57
C ILE A 545 6.27 -16.51 -8.72
N LYS A 546 6.51 -15.75 -7.65
CA LYS A 546 6.54 -14.29 -7.63
C LYS A 546 7.66 -13.69 -8.48
N CYS A 547 8.89 -14.22 -8.36
CA CYS A 547 10.00 -13.76 -9.19
C CYS A 547 9.76 -14.07 -10.67
N GLN A 548 9.27 -15.26 -10.96
CA GLN A 548 8.95 -15.68 -12.33
C GLN A 548 7.84 -14.82 -12.95
N LEU A 549 6.85 -14.42 -12.17
CA LEU A 549 5.75 -13.57 -12.65
C LEU A 549 6.23 -12.19 -13.04
N ILE A 550 7.02 -11.55 -12.18
CA ILE A 550 7.53 -10.21 -12.47
C ILE A 550 8.43 -10.22 -13.70
N MET A 551 9.19 -11.32 -13.92
CA MET A 551 10.11 -11.45 -15.05
C MET A 551 9.49 -12.11 -16.27
N GLY A 552 8.58 -13.05 -16.10
CA GLY A 552 7.96 -13.80 -17.21
C GLY A 552 6.74 -13.12 -17.84
N LEU A 553 6.05 -12.27 -17.09
CA LEU A 553 4.93 -11.46 -17.62
C LEU A 553 5.41 -10.51 -18.73
N ASN A 554 6.63 -10.01 -18.62
CA ASN A 554 7.18 -9.08 -19.61
C ASN A 554 7.45 -9.75 -20.98
N LYS A 555 7.78 -11.04 -21.03
CA LYS A 555 8.10 -11.75 -22.27
C LYS A 555 6.87 -12.13 -23.11
N LYS A 556 5.78 -12.56 -22.45
CA LYS A 556 4.55 -12.98 -23.14
C LYS A 556 3.63 -11.83 -23.58
N ILE A 557 3.85 -10.62 -23.09
CA ILE A 557 3.01 -9.45 -23.43
C ILE A 557 3.51 -8.78 -24.70
N LYS A 558 4.79 -8.97 -25.06
CA LYS A 558 5.37 -8.46 -26.31
C LYS A 558 5.12 -9.40 -27.50
N SER A 559 4.76 -10.65 -27.29
CA SER A 559 4.30 -11.61 -28.30
C SER A 559 2.78 -11.73 -28.29
#